data_4c11ce8d45eef73d4f71e8636ceb7597
#
_entry.id   4c11ce8d45eef73d4f71e8636ceb7597
#
_cell.length_a   1.000
_cell.length_b   1.000
_cell.length_c   1.000
_cell.angle_alpha   90.00
_cell.angle_beta   90.00
_cell.angle_gamma   90.00
#
_symmetry.space_group_name_H-M   'P 1'
#
loop_
_entity.id
_entity.type
_entity.pdbx_description
1 polymer ?
#
loop_
_entity_poly.entity_id
_entity_poly.type
_entity_poly.pdbx_seq_one_letter_code
_entity_poly.pdbx_strand_id
1 'polypeptide(L)' 'MTTYLLTVDGMGCSSCAGRVDLALKEAGFTVLSTQVGSAKIQSSMNVDTIKKHVSEILEDMGYMLTGIKAE' A
#
# COMPACT_ATOMS: atom_id res chain seq x y z
N MET A 1 -13.51 10.48 0.39
CA MET A 1 -12.34 9.60 0.32
C MET A 1 -12.77 8.16 0.41
N THR A 2 -12.13 7.30 -0.34
CA THR A 2 -12.42 5.87 -0.36
C THR A 2 -11.30 5.11 0.34
N THR A 3 -11.65 4.14 1.16
CA THR A 3 -10.68 3.27 1.82
C THR A 3 -10.37 2.10 0.90
N TYR A 4 -9.08 1.82 0.73
CA TYR A 4 -8.59 0.72 -0.09
C TYR A 4 -7.77 -0.23 0.75
N LEU A 5 -8.02 -1.52 0.58
CA LEU A 5 -7.23 -2.56 1.19
C LEU A 5 -6.25 -3.11 0.16
N LEU A 6 -4.97 -3.00 0.45
CA LEU A 6 -3.89 -3.46 -0.43
C LEU A 6 -3.36 -4.78 0.09
N THR A 7 -3.18 -5.74 -0.80
CA THR A 7 -2.53 -7.00 -0.47
C THR A 7 -1.13 -6.99 -1.08
N VAL A 8 -0.13 -7.20 -0.24
CA VAL A 8 1.28 -7.10 -0.63
C VAL A 8 1.97 -8.42 -0.39
N ASP A 9 2.66 -8.91 -1.41
CA ASP A 9 3.49 -10.10 -1.31
C ASP A 9 4.95 -9.70 -1.06
N GLY A 10 5.68 -10.52 -0.32
CA GLY A 10 7.08 -10.30 -0.01
C GLY A 10 7.36 -9.66 1.33
N MET A 11 6.34 -9.20 2.06
CA MET A 11 6.52 -8.70 3.41
C MET A 11 6.63 -9.87 4.39
N GLY A 12 7.82 -10.07 4.92
CA GLY A 12 8.07 -11.19 5.82
C GLY A 12 8.13 -10.84 7.30
N CYS A 13 8.05 -9.55 7.65
CA CYS A 13 8.20 -9.12 9.05
C CYS A 13 7.56 -7.75 9.29
N SER A 14 7.38 -7.41 10.56
CA SER A 14 6.75 -6.14 10.94
C SER A 14 7.58 -4.92 10.55
N SER A 15 8.89 -5.02 10.47
CA SER A 15 9.72 -3.91 10.00
C SER A 15 9.45 -3.59 8.53
N CYS A 16 9.15 -4.60 7.73
CA CYS A 16 8.77 -4.39 6.33
C CYS A 16 7.46 -3.62 6.23
N ALA A 17 6.50 -3.96 7.09
CA ALA A 17 5.22 -3.22 7.16
C ALA A 17 5.45 -1.75 7.49
N GLY A 18 6.35 -1.45 8.42
CA GLY A 18 6.70 -0.08 8.78
C GLY A 18 7.31 0.70 7.61
N ARG A 19 8.14 0.05 6.80
CA ARG A 19 8.73 0.68 5.61
C ARG A 19 7.67 0.99 4.57
N VAL A 20 6.75 0.08 4.34
CA VAL A 20 5.63 0.29 3.41
C VAL A 20 4.75 1.44 3.89
N ASP A 21 4.44 1.47 5.18
CA ASP A 21 3.67 2.56 5.79
C ASP A 21 4.31 3.91 5.51
N LEU A 22 5.59 4.04 5.79
CA LEU A 22 6.33 5.28 5.57
C LEU A 22 6.37 5.66 4.09
N ALA A 23 6.63 4.70 3.21
CA ALA A 23 6.69 4.96 1.77
C ALA A 23 5.35 5.46 1.23
N LEU A 24 4.24 4.87 1.68
CA LEU A 24 2.92 5.30 1.26
C LEU A 24 2.58 6.69 1.78
N LYS A 25 2.96 7.01 3.01
CA LYS A 25 2.77 8.35 3.57
C LYS A 25 3.56 9.40 2.79
N GLU A 26 4.79 9.10 2.44
CA GLU A 26 5.63 9.99 1.65
C GLU A 26 5.08 10.21 0.24
N ALA A 27 4.37 9.23 -0.29
CA ALA A 27 3.73 9.34 -1.60
C ALA A 27 2.43 10.17 -1.56
N GLY A 28 1.99 10.58 -0.39
CA GLY A 28 0.81 11.42 -0.23
C GLY A 28 -0.48 10.68 0.11
N PHE A 29 -0.40 9.39 0.38
CA PHE A 29 -1.57 8.61 0.80
C PHE A 29 -1.81 8.74 2.29
N THR A 30 -3.09 8.68 2.68
CA THR A 30 -3.47 8.59 4.10
C THR A 30 -3.46 7.11 4.48
N VAL A 31 -2.50 6.69 5.29
CA VAL A 31 -2.40 5.30 5.71
C VAL A 31 -3.17 5.12 7.01
N LEU A 32 -4.18 4.24 6.98
CA LEU A 32 -5.02 3.96 8.14
C LEU A 32 -4.40 2.86 9.01
N SER A 33 -3.91 1.81 8.37
CA SER A 33 -3.19 0.75 9.08
C SER A 33 -2.30 0.00 8.11
N THR A 34 -1.26 -0.63 8.64
CA THR A 34 -0.36 -1.47 7.85
C THR A 34 -0.04 -2.71 8.66
N GLN A 35 -0.15 -3.86 8.01
CA GLN A 35 0.15 -5.15 8.61
C GLN A 35 1.07 -5.93 7.68
N VAL A 36 1.66 -7.00 8.18
CA VAL A 36 2.44 -7.90 7.33
C VAL A 36 1.52 -8.48 6.26
N GLY A 37 1.86 -8.22 5.01
CA GLY A 37 1.09 -8.70 3.88
C GLY A 37 -0.09 -7.83 3.45
N SER A 38 -0.41 -6.78 4.18
CA SER A 38 -1.52 -5.90 3.79
C SER A 38 -1.36 -4.48 4.32
N ALA A 39 -2.05 -3.56 3.67
CA ALA A 39 -2.08 -2.16 4.10
C ALA A 39 -3.45 -1.57 3.78
N LYS A 40 -3.93 -0.71 4.65
CA LYS A 40 -5.20 -0.03 4.44
C LYS A 40 -4.91 1.46 4.28
N ILE A 41 -5.31 2.01 3.15
CA ILE A 41 -5.11 3.43 2.86
C ILE A 41 -6.43 4.09 2.51
N GLN A 42 -6.45 5.40 2.57
CA GLN A 42 -7.60 6.20 2.19
C GLN A 42 -7.15 7.25 1.17
N SER A 43 -7.87 7.36 0.07
CA SER A 43 -7.52 8.31 -0.99
C SER A 43 -8.74 8.68 -1.81
N SER A 44 -8.69 9.87 -2.42
CA SER A 44 -9.72 10.33 -3.36
C SER A 44 -9.38 10.00 -4.81
N MET A 45 -8.19 9.45 -5.07
CA MET A 45 -7.80 9.04 -6.42
C MET A 45 -8.55 7.78 -6.84
N ASN A 46 -8.64 7.56 -8.16
CA ASN A 46 -9.28 6.33 -8.64
C ASN A 46 -8.36 5.12 -8.41
N VAL A 47 -8.98 3.93 -8.44
CA VAL A 47 -8.27 2.69 -8.12
C VAL A 47 -7.11 2.40 -9.07
N ASP A 48 -7.25 2.73 -10.34
CA ASP A 48 -6.19 2.49 -11.33
C ASP A 48 -4.95 3.32 -11.04
N THR A 49 -5.16 4.59 -10.69
CA THR A 49 -4.07 5.49 -10.32
C THR A 49 -3.38 5.02 -9.05
N ILE A 50 -4.16 4.66 -8.04
CA ILE A 50 -3.63 4.14 -6.77
C ILE A 50 -2.82 2.88 -7.00
N LYS A 51 -3.38 1.95 -7.76
CA LYS A 51 -2.72 0.68 -8.07
C LYS A 51 -1.38 0.90 -8.74
N LYS A 52 -1.32 1.80 -9.71
CA LYS A 52 -0.08 2.11 -10.43
C LYS A 52 0.97 2.69 -9.49
N HIS A 53 0.61 3.71 -8.71
CA HIS A 53 1.55 4.36 -7.80
C HIS A 53 2.05 3.40 -6.72
N VAL A 54 1.13 2.65 -6.12
CA VAL A 54 1.48 1.70 -5.06
C VAL A 54 2.35 0.57 -5.61
N SER A 55 2.04 0.06 -6.80
CA SER A 55 2.87 -0.97 -7.44
C SER A 55 4.29 -0.48 -7.64
N GLU A 56 4.47 0.74 -8.14
CA GLU A 56 5.80 1.32 -8.35
C GLU A 56 6.57 1.44 -7.05
N ILE A 57 5.92 1.91 -5.99
CA ILE A 57 6.53 2.06 -4.68
C ILE A 57 6.97 0.71 -4.13
N LEU A 58 6.09 -0.28 -4.19
CA LEU A 58 6.36 -1.61 -3.65
C LEU A 58 7.43 -2.34 -4.45
N GLU A 59 7.40 -2.24 -5.77
CA GLU A 59 8.42 -2.86 -6.63
C GLU A 59 9.80 -2.28 -6.35
N ASP A 60 9.87 -0.99 -6.12
CA ASP A 60 11.13 -0.31 -5.77
C ASP A 60 11.70 -0.82 -4.45
N MET A 61 10.83 -1.26 -3.55
CA MET A 61 11.22 -1.83 -2.26
C MET A 61 11.45 -3.34 -2.30
N GLY A 62 11.20 -3.98 -3.44
CA GLY A 62 11.33 -5.43 -3.57
C GLY A 62 10.07 -6.22 -3.21
N TYR A 63 8.93 -5.56 -3.12
CA TYR A 63 7.64 -6.20 -2.84
C TYR A 63 6.75 -6.18 -4.06
N MET A 64 5.63 -6.89 -4.00
CA MET A 64 4.68 -6.95 -5.10
C MET A 64 3.26 -6.71 -4.60
N LEU A 65 2.55 -5.81 -5.27
CA LEU A 65 1.13 -5.59 -4.99
C LEU A 65 0.33 -6.70 -5.69
N THR A 66 -0.30 -7.58 -4.93
CA THR A 66 -1.04 -8.72 -5.46
C THR A 66 -2.54 -8.47 -5.52
N GLY A 67 -3.03 -7.48 -4.83
CA GLY A 67 -4.45 -7.15 -4.87
C GLY A 67 -4.75 -5.79 -4.30
N ILE A 68 -5.85 -5.20 -4.74
CA ILE A 68 -6.38 -3.96 -4.20
C ILE A 68 -7.90 -4.08 -4.17
N LYS A 69 -8.50 -3.67 -3.06
CA LYS A 69 -9.93 -3.77 -2.87
C LYS A 69 -10.45 -2.48 -2.25
N ALA A 70 -11.49 -1.92 -2.83
CA ALA A 70 -12.18 -0.77 -2.26
C ALA A 70 -13.14 -1.24 -1.16
N GLU A 71 -13.14 -0.54 -0.05
CA GLU A 71 -14.04 -0.82 1.06
C GLU A 71 -15.13 0.25 1.19
#